data_753dda01642078ee8d9aafce9ab2a7a4
#
_entry.id   753dda01642078ee8d9aafce9ab2a7a4
#
_cell.length_a   1.000
_cell.length_b   1.000
_cell.length_c   1.000
_cell.angle_alpha   90.00
_cell.angle_beta   90.00
_cell.angle_gamma   90.00
#
_symmetry.space_group_name_H-M   'P 1'
#
loop_
_entity.id
_entity.type
_entity.pdbx_description
1 polymer ?
#
loop_
_entity_poly.entity_id
_entity_poly.type
_entity_poly.pdbx_seq_one_letter_code
_entity_poly.pdbx_strand_id
1 'polypeptide(L)'
;MFRKKTIDVMIMRMAEVYLIAAEASVRLNKGDAAGYINVLRTRAGAGTVSESQVDLNYVFDEYARELCGECSRWYLLKRNGAFETRLASYNKRAAESFKKDFYLRPIPTKYLEAINNPAEFGQNPGY
;
A
#
# COMPACT_ATOMS: atom_id res chain seq x y z
N MET A 1 -27.52 -6.39 -28.01
CA MET A 1 -27.17 -7.31 -26.89
C MET A 1 -25.79 -6.95 -26.44
N PHE A 2 -25.64 -6.14 -25.37
CA PHE A 2 -24.34 -5.74 -24.86
C PHE A 2 -23.74 -6.92 -24.09
N ARG A 3 -22.65 -7.50 -24.60
CA ARG A 3 -21.84 -8.48 -23.86
C ARG A 3 -21.28 -7.77 -22.62
N LYS A 4 -21.71 -8.14 -21.42
CA LYS A 4 -21.01 -7.79 -20.19
C LYS A 4 -19.59 -8.36 -20.33
N LYS A 5 -18.60 -7.50 -20.59
CA LYS A 5 -17.20 -7.89 -20.46
C LYS A 5 -16.96 -8.10 -18.96
N THR A 6 -16.82 -9.33 -18.54
CA THR A 6 -16.27 -9.65 -17.23
C THR A 6 -14.80 -9.26 -17.29
N ILE A 7 -14.44 -8.21 -16.57
CA ILE A 7 -13.03 -7.80 -16.44
C ILE A 7 -12.56 -8.44 -15.15
N ASP A 8 -11.56 -9.31 -15.24
CA ASP A 8 -10.91 -9.86 -14.07
C ASP A 8 -10.17 -8.74 -13.33
N VAL A 9 -10.39 -8.64 -12.03
CA VAL A 9 -9.68 -7.70 -11.17
C VAL A 9 -8.48 -8.43 -10.57
N MET A 10 -7.29 -7.99 -10.92
CA MET A 10 -6.06 -8.53 -10.33
C MET A 10 -5.96 -8.07 -8.88
N ILE A 11 -6.00 -9.01 -7.95
CA ILE A 11 -5.93 -8.73 -6.50
C ILE A 11 -4.48 -8.65 -6.04
N MET A 12 -3.62 -9.53 -6.55
CA MET A 12 -2.19 -9.59 -6.24
C MET A 12 -1.42 -10.12 -7.47
N ARG A 13 -0.22 -9.63 -7.68
CA ARG A 13 0.68 -10.12 -8.72
C ARG A 13 2.09 -10.37 -8.18
N MET A 14 2.90 -11.11 -8.91
CA MET A 14 4.25 -11.52 -8.47
C MET A 14 5.14 -10.35 -8.06
N ALA A 15 4.98 -9.17 -8.67
CA ALA A 15 5.73 -7.99 -8.28
C ALA A 15 5.50 -7.59 -6.81
N GLU A 16 4.27 -7.69 -6.32
CA GLU A 16 3.98 -7.43 -4.91
C GLU A 16 4.66 -8.45 -3.99
N VAL A 17 4.73 -9.71 -4.40
CA VAL A 17 5.45 -10.76 -3.66
C VAL A 17 6.94 -10.43 -3.53
N TYR A 18 7.60 -9.98 -4.60
CA TYR A 18 8.99 -9.52 -4.55
C TYR A 18 9.16 -8.31 -3.60
N LEU A 19 8.24 -7.37 -3.62
CA LEU A 19 8.29 -6.20 -2.72
C LEU A 19 8.07 -6.60 -1.25
N ILE A 20 7.18 -7.55 -0.97
CA ILE A 20 7.00 -8.13 0.37
C ILE A 20 8.28 -8.81 0.84
N ALA A 21 8.92 -9.59 -0.02
CA ALA A 21 10.17 -10.26 0.29
C ALA A 21 11.29 -9.24 0.57
N ALA A 22 11.41 -8.19 -0.23
CA ALA A 22 12.36 -7.10 -0.01
C ALA A 22 12.12 -6.40 1.33
N GLU A 23 10.86 -6.07 1.66
CA GLU A 23 10.51 -5.47 2.95
C GLU A 23 10.87 -6.38 4.12
N ALA A 24 10.55 -7.66 4.02
CA ALA A 24 10.88 -8.65 5.05
C ALA A 24 12.40 -8.78 5.23
N SER A 25 13.17 -8.79 4.13
CA SER A 25 14.62 -8.83 4.15
C SER A 25 15.23 -7.63 4.89
N VAL A 26 14.76 -6.41 4.57
CA VAL A 26 15.22 -5.20 5.27
C VAL A 26 14.91 -5.28 6.76
N ARG A 27 13.69 -5.69 7.13
CA ARG A 27 13.27 -5.79 8.54
C ARG A 27 14.06 -6.82 9.33
N LEU A 28 14.45 -7.91 8.68
CA LEU A 28 15.22 -9.01 9.29
C LEU A 28 16.73 -8.82 9.14
N ASN A 29 17.16 -7.74 8.49
CA ASN A 29 18.57 -7.47 8.18
C ASN A 29 19.28 -8.66 7.49
N LYS A 30 18.63 -9.23 6.47
CA LYS A 30 19.11 -10.43 5.75
C LYS A 30 20.14 -10.13 4.66
N GLY A 31 20.18 -8.90 4.12
CA GLY A 31 21.12 -8.50 3.09
C GLY A 31 20.83 -9.02 1.68
N ASP A 32 19.56 -9.30 1.37
CA ASP A 32 19.12 -9.78 0.05
C ASP A 32 17.97 -8.94 -0.55
N ALA A 33 17.65 -7.82 0.06
CA ALA A 33 16.56 -6.95 -0.36
C ALA A 33 16.75 -6.38 -1.76
N ALA A 34 17.98 -5.96 -2.10
CA ALA A 34 18.30 -5.46 -3.43
C ALA A 34 18.10 -6.52 -4.52
N GLY A 35 18.36 -7.79 -4.22
CA GLY A 35 18.10 -8.88 -5.14
C GLY A 35 16.64 -8.95 -5.58
N TYR A 36 15.71 -8.88 -4.64
CA TYR A 36 14.27 -8.87 -4.93
C TYR A 36 13.85 -7.64 -5.72
N ILE A 37 14.32 -6.45 -5.34
CA ILE A 37 14.01 -5.20 -6.03
C ILE A 37 14.57 -5.20 -7.46
N ASN A 38 15.78 -5.68 -7.65
CA ASN A 38 16.44 -5.68 -8.94
C ASN A 38 15.75 -6.58 -9.98
N VAL A 39 15.02 -7.61 -9.56
CA VAL A 39 14.16 -8.39 -10.48
C VAL A 39 13.13 -7.47 -11.13
N LEU A 40 12.47 -6.62 -10.36
CA LEU A 40 11.45 -5.68 -10.85
C LEU A 40 12.06 -4.58 -11.70
N ARG A 41 13.17 -3.99 -11.22
CA ARG A 41 13.86 -2.91 -11.92
C ARG A 41 14.44 -3.35 -13.25
N THR A 42 15.03 -4.55 -13.33
CA THR A 42 15.54 -5.11 -14.58
C THR A 42 14.42 -5.36 -15.59
N ARG A 43 13.29 -5.91 -15.13
CA ARG A 43 12.11 -6.08 -15.97
C ARG A 43 11.60 -4.76 -16.53
N ALA A 44 11.63 -3.69 -15.72
CA ALA A 44 11.19 -2.36 -16.11
C ALA A 44 12.26 -1.58 -16.95
N GLY A 45 13.42 -2.14 -17.21
CA GLY A 45 14.52 -1.46 -17.89
C GLY A 45 15.16 -0.36 -17.04
N ALA A 46 14.96 -0.36 -15.73
CA ALA A 46 15.57 0.57 -14.80
C ALA A 46 16.93 0.06 -14.29
N GLY A 47 17.80 0.97 -13.91
CA GLY A 47 19.10 0.61 -13.34
C GLY A 47 18.96 -0.16 -12.03
N THR A 48 19.87 -1.08 -11.76
CA THR A 48 19.93 -1.85 -10.52
C THR A 48 20.43 -1.02 -9.33
N VAL A 49 20.16 -1.51 -8.14
CA VAL A 49 20.58 -0.89 -6.87
C VAL A 49 21.41 -1.86 -6.05
N SER A 50 22.29 -1.33 -5.21
CA SER A 50 23.07 -2.11 -4.25
C SER A 50 22.28 -2.30 -2.95
N GLU A 51 22.64 -3.31 -2.15
CA GLU A 51 22.01 -3.58 -0.86
C GLU A 51 22.10 -2.38 0.10
N SER A 52 23.22 -1.65 0.08
CA SER A 52 23.43 -0.47 0.93
C SER A 52 22.48 0.71 0.61
N GLN A 53 21.83 0.70 -0.54
CA GLN A 53 20.86 1.72 -0.96
C GLN A 53 19.42 1.36 -0.57
N VAL A 54 19.19 0.11 -0.13
CA VAL A 54 17.83 -0.40 0.12
C VAL A 54 17.52 -0.38 1.60
N ASP A 55 16.79 0.63 2.01
CA ASP A 55 16.13 0.72 3.31
C ASP A 55 14.60 0.58 3.15
N LEU A 56 13.85 0.67 4.26
CA LEU A 56 12.39 0.62 4.22
C LEU A 56 11.77 1.75 3.38
N ASN A 57 12.38 2.93 3.39
CA ASN A 57 11.88 4.05 2.58
C ASN A 57 12.06 3.75 1.09
N TYR A 58 13.22 3.20 0.73
CA TYR A 58 13.45 2.77 -0.65
C TYR A 58 12.43 1.72 -1.10
N VAL A 59 12.16 0.72 -0.25
CA VAL A 59 11.13 -0.31 -0.53
C VAL A 59 9.76 0.35 -0.72
N PHE A 60 9.36 1.29 0.14
CA PHE A 60 8.07 2.00 0.00
C PHE A 60 7.99 2.84 -1.27
N ASP A 61 9.10 3.40 -1.72
CA ASP A 61 9.16 4.12 -2.99
C ASP A 61 9.05 3.17 -4.19
N GLU A 62 9.68 1.99 -4.10
CA GLU A 62 9.55 0.99 -5.14
C GLU A 62 8.12 0.42 -5.22
N TYR A 63 7.44 0.21 -4.08
CA TYR A 63 6.00 -0.09 -4.07
C TYR A 63 5.18 0.98 -4.80
N ALA A 64 5.51 2.25 -4.60
CA ALA A 64 4.78 3.34 -5.25
C ALA A 64 5.01 3.37 -6.76
N ARG A 65 6.22 3.06 -7.21
CA ARG A 65 6.58 3.02 -8.64
C ARG A 65 5.97 1.80 -9.33
N GLU A 66 6.15 0.62 -8.73
CA GLU A 66 5.78 -0.66 -9.34
C GLU A 66 4.26 -0.90 -9.33
N LEU A 67 3.58 -0.54 -8.24
CA LEU A 67 2.15 -0.79 -8.05
C LEU A 67 1.29 0.47 -8.19
N CYS A 68 1.76 1.45 -8.96
CA CYS A 68 1.02 2.67 -9.23
C CYS A 68 -0.36 2.37 -9.83
N GLY A 69 -1.42 2.87 -9.19
CA GLY A 69 -2.80 2.65 -9.65
C GLY A 69 -3.43 1.31 -9.22
N GLU A 70 -2.69 0.42 -8.55
CA GLU A 70 -3.18 -0.90 -8.10
C GLU A 70 -3.78 -0.88 -6.68
N CYS A 71 -4.06 0.29 -6.13
CA CYS A 71 -4.76 0.51 -4.84
C CYS A 71 -4.07 -0.06 -3.58
N SER A 72 -2.88 -0.63 -3.67
CA SER A 72 -2.16 -1.23 -2.53
C SER A 72 -1.56 -0.20 -1.56
N ARG A 73 -1.35 1.05 -2.03
CA ARG A 73 -0.61 2.10 -1.30
C ARG A 73 -1.20 2.41 0.08
N TRP A 74 -2.52 2.51 0.20
CA TRP A 74 -3.17 2.81 1.47
C TRP A 74 -2.89 1.73 2.53
N TYR A 75 -2.98 0.47 2.16
CA TYR A 75 -2.72 -0.67 3.05
C TYR A 75 -1.25 -0.72 3.48
N LEU A 76 -0.33 -0.47 2.56
CA LEU A 76 1.09 -0.39 2.86
C LEU A 76 1.39 0.68 3.90
N LEU A 77 0.92 1.91 3.69
CA LEU A 77 1.17 3.02 4.60
C LEU A 77 0.50 2.82 5.96
N LYS A 78 -0.73 2.27 5.96
CA LYS A 78 -1.46 1.96 7.20
C LYS A 78 -0.70 0.97 8.07
N ARG A 79 -0.34 -0.20 7.54
CA ARG A 79 0.30 -1.24 8.34
C ARG A 79 1.70 -0.86 8.84
N ASN A 80 2.31 0.13 8.20
CA ASN A 80 3.63 0.65 8.58
C ASN A 80 3.57 1.94 9.42
N GLY A 81 2.38 2.46 9.73
CA GLY A 81 2.22 3.73 10.44
C GLY A 81 2.88 4.92 9.72
N ALA A 82 2.94 4.87 8.39
CA ALA A 82 3.77 5.77 7.60
C ALA A 82 2.98 6.87 6.87
N PHE A 83 1.70 7.07 7.20
CA PHE A 83 0.89 8.10 6.51
C PHE A 83 1.46 9.49 6.73
N GLU A 84 1.60 9.93 7.98
CA GLU A 84 1.99 11.30 8.30
C GLU A 84 3.35 11.66 7.68
N THR A 85 4.34 10.79 7.88
CA THR A 85 5.69 11.03 7.37
C THR A 85 5.74 11.07 5.84
N ARG A 86 5.03 10.16 5.18
CA ARG A 86 5.03 10.10 3.71
C ARG A 86 4.17 11.19 3.08
N LEU A 87 3.05 11.56 3.69
CA LEU A 87 2.25 12.70 3.23
C LEU A 87 3.01 14.02 3.40
N ALA A 88 3.62 14.24 4.55
CA ALA A 88 4.44 15.43 4.78
C ALA A 88 5.57 15.59 3.75
N SER A 89 6.19 14.48 3.34
CA SER A 89 7.30 14.49 2.39
C SER A 89 6.87 14.65 0.94
N TYR A 90 5.74 14.03 0.53
CA TYR A 90 5.40 13.87 -0.88
C TYR A 90 4.04 14.47 -1.29
N ASN A 91 3.18 14.82 -0.33
CA ASN A 91 1.86 15.38 -0.60
C ASN A 91 1.42 16.33 0.52
N LYS A 92 1.99 17.52 0.54
CA LYS A 92 1.72 18.55 1.55
C LYS A 92 0.23 18.87 1.69
N ARG A 93 -0.49 18.97 0.58
CA ARG A 93 -1.94 19.25 0.58
C ARG A 93 -2.73 18.17 1.32
N ALA A 94 -2.40 16.91 1.10
CA ALA A 94 -3.04 15.81 1.83
C ALA A 94 -2.59 15.77 3.30
N ALA A 95 -1.33 16.13 3.60
CA ALA A 95 -0.82 16.19 4.95
C ALA A 95 -1.57 17.22 5.83
N GLU A 96 -1.91 18.38 5.27
CA GLU A 96 -2.66 19.43 5.96
C GLU A 96 -4.07 19.00 6.39
N SER A 97 -4.71 18.13 5.63
CA SER A 97 -6.06 17.63 5.89
C SER A 97 -6.09 16.26 6.58
N PHE A 98 -4.94 15.61 6.75
CA PHE A 98 -4.85 14.27 7.31
C PHE A 98 -5.20 14.27 8.81
N LYS A 99 -6.05 13.33 9.22
CA LYS A 99 -6.39 13.04 10.61
C LYS A 99 -6.08 11.60 10.96
N LYS A 100 -5.77 11.33 12.22
CA LYS A 100 -5.48 9.94 12.68
C LYS A 100 -6.65 8.99 12.43
N ASP A 101 -7.88 9.48 12.48
CA ASP A 101 -9.07 8.68 12.18
C ASP A 101 -9.04 8.08 10.77
N PHE A 102 -8.31 8.71 9.82
CA PHE A 102 -8.17 8.22 8.45
C PHE A 102 -7.33 6.94 8.32
N TYR A 103 -6.72 6.46 9.40
CA TYR A 103 -6.21 5.10 9.44
C TYR A 103 -7.32 4.05 9.37
N LEU A 104 -8.53 4.42 9.73
CA LEU A 104 -9.74 3.64 9.51
C LEU A 104 -10.51 4.22 8.31
N ARG A 105 -11.30 3.39 7.67
CA ARG A 105 -12.24 3.84 6.63
C ARG A 105 -13.64 3.84 7.21
N PRO A 106 -14.55 4.68 6.69
CA PRO A 106 -15.95 4.60 7.09
C PRO A 106 -16.51 3.21 6.74
N ILE A 107 -17.31 2.68 7.64
CA ILE A 107 -18.10 1.48 7.36
C ILE A 107 -19.24 1.92 6.47
N PRO A 108 -19.44 1.32 5.28
CA PRO A 108 -20.52 1.72 4.39
C PRO A 108 -21.88 1.62 5.08
N THR A 109 -22.73 2.65 4.96
CA THR A 109 -24.05 2.71 5.57
C THR A 109 -24.88 1.45 5.32
N LYS A 110 -24.82 0.94 4.09
CA LYS A 110 -25.49 -0.33 3.71
C LYS A 110 -25.12 -1.51 4.64
N TYR A 111 -23.89 -1.56 5.13
CA TYR A 111 -23.48 -2.61 6.07
C TYR A 111 -24.03 -2.35 7.47
N LEU A 112 -23.97 -1.10 7.91
CA LEU A 112 -24.52 -0.72 9.23
C LEU A 112 -26.04 -0.99 9.29
N GLU A 113 -26.78 -0.70 8.22
CA GLU A 113 -28.21 -0.97 8.13
C GLU A 113 -28.56 -2.47 8.08
N ALA A 114 -27.63 -3.31 7.65
CA ALA A 114 -27.82 -4.76 7.54
C ALA A 114 -27.50 -5.53 8.84
N ILE A 115 -26.88 -4.91 9.83
CA ILE A 115 -26.57 -5.56 11.10
C ILE A 115 -27.76 -5.46 12.06
N ASN A 116 -27.96 -6.53 12.85
CA ASN A 116 -29.06 -6.59 13.81
C ASN A 116 -28.96 -5.57 14.94
N ASN A 117 -27.75 -5.06 15.22
CA ASN A 117 -27.49 -4.12 16.31
C ASN A 117 -26.55 -2.97 15.87
N PRO A 118 -27.00 -2.10 14.94
CA PRO A 118 -26.16 -1.05 14.38
C PRO A 118 -25.72 0.00 15.41
N ALA A 119 -26.54 0.26 16.44
CA ALA A 119 -26.25 1.24 17.48
C ALA A 119 -25.10 0.79 18.40
N GLU A 120 -25.00 -0.51 18.68
CA GLU A 120 -23.91 -1.09 19.49
C GLU A 120 -22.64 -1.25 18.68
N PHE A 121 -22.77 -1.67 17.42
CA PHE A 121 -21.62 -1.82 16.53
C PHE A 121 -20.96 -0.47 16.21
N GLY A 122 -21.76 0.53 15.88
CA GLY A 122 -21.31 1.90 15.63
C GLY A 122 -20.52 2.09 14.33
N GLN A 123 -20.14 3.35 14.09
CA GLN A 123 -19.26 3.76 12.99
C GLN A 123 -17.83 3.97 13.52
N ASN A 124 -16.84 3.86 12.65
CA ASN A 124 -15.47 4.21 12.99
C ASN A 124 -15.36 5.70 13.40
N PRO A 125 -14.45 6.04 14.34
CA PRO A 125 -14.24 7.43 14.74
C PRO A 125 -13.96 8.35 13.56
N GLY A 126 -14.53 9.56 13.60
CA GLY A 126 -14.33 10.57 12.55
C GLY A 126 -15.29 10.51 11.36
N TYR A 127 -16.29 9.59 11.40
CA TYR A 127 -17.28 9.42 10.32
C TYR A 127 -18.70 9.41 10.84
#